data_c5eb541bb88c3341fb895d98ea92a49e
#
_entry.id   c5eb541bb88c3341fb895d98ea92a49e
#
_cell.length_a   1.000
_cell.length_b   1.000
_cell.length_c   1.000
_cell.angle_alpha   90.00
_cell.angle_beta   90.00
_cell.angle_gamma   90.00
#
_symmetry.space_group_name_H-M   'P 1'
#
loop_
_entity.id
_entity.type
_entity.pdbx_description
1 polymer ?
#
loop_
_entity_poly.entity_id
_entity_poly.type
_entity_poly.pdbx_seq_one_letter_code
_entity_poly.pdbx_strand_id
1 'polypeptide(L)'
;MAGPKLDGAGNAKLATLESALTQLQRVHGVVEQCAVAVKGQQPASTFVPQIRRATQPMVGLLKGQFGMISDQVASFLLAATRGGGNDHTRVRILREGVVQLRVQLELAVAKTHELHTIDDAHEGPAARGTSS
;
A
#
# COMPACT_ATOMS: atom_id res chain seq x y z
N MET A 1 -13.76 23.11 10.56
CA MET A 1 -12.43 23.17 11.00
C MET A 1 -11.52 22.21 10.36
N ALA A 2 -10.42 22.64 9.93
CA ALA A 2 -9.47 21.75 9.29
C ALA A 2 -8.81 20.84 10.31
N GLY A 3 -8.48 19.63 9.92
CA GLY A 3 -7.68 18.76 10.77
C GLY A 3 -6.25 19.28 10.90
N PRO A 4 -5.37 18.51 11.54
CA PRO A 4 -3.98 18.89 11.65
C PRO A 4 -3.35 19.12 10.28
N LYS A 5 -2.54 20.14 10.17
CA LYS A 5 -1.85 20.44 8.92
C LYS A 5 -0.52 19.71 8.89
N LEU A 6 -0.12 19.25 7.73
CA LEU A 6 1.18 18.67 7.52
C LEU A 6 2.12 19.71 6.92
N ASP A 7 3.41 19.59 7.20
CA ASP A 7 4.42 20.41 6.53
C ASP A 7 4.55 19.97 5.06
N GLY A 8 5.37 20.68 4.26
CA GLY A 8 5.53 20.37 2.84
C GLY A 8 6.02 18.95 2.57
N ALA A 9 6.96 18.47 3.38
CA ALA A 9 7.48 17.11 3.24
C ALA A 9 6.39 16.08 3.60
N GLY A 10 5.62 16.35 4.65
CA GLY A 10 4.51 15.49 5.06
C GLY A 10 3.43 15.40 4.01
N ASN A 11 3.08 16.54 3.40
CA ASN A 11 2.10 16.56 2.32
C ASN A 11 2.56 15.77 1.11
N ALA A 12 3.84 15.86 0.74
CA ALA A 12 4.40 15.10 -0.37
C ALA A 12 4.38 13.60 -0.09
N LYS A 13 4.75 13.20 1.13
CA LYS A 13 4.72 11.79 1.53
C LYS A 13 3.30 11.25 1.55
N LEU A 14 2.36 12.02 2.07
CA LEU A 14 0.97 11.61 2.12
C LEU A 14 0.40 11.43 0.72
N ALA A 15 0.70 12.35 -0.20
CA ALA A 15 0.26 12.23 -1.58
C ALA A 15 0.79 10.94 -2.23
N THR A 16 2.05 10.61 -1.97
CA THR A 16 2.65 9.36 -2.47
C THR A 16 1.93 8.14 -1.91
N LEU A 17 1.65 8.14 -0.60
CA LEU A 17 0.97 7.03 0.05
C LEU A 17 -0.46 6.88 -0.44
N GLU A 18 -1.17 7.98 -0.64
CA GLU A 18 -2.54 7.95 -1.16
C GLU A 18 -2.57 7.41 -2.59
N SER A 19 -1.60 7.80 -3.41
CA SER A 19 -1.48 7.26 -4.76
C SER A 19 -1.20 5.75 -4.72
N ALA A 20 -0.36 5.31 -3.79
CA ALA A 20 -0.06 3.90 -3.64
C ALA A 20 -1.29 3.11 -3.17
N LEU A 21 -2.08 3.66 -2.24
CA LEU A 21 -3.32 3.03 -1.79
C LEU A 21 -4.33 2.92 -2.93
N THR A 22 -4.45 3.95 -3.76
CA THR A 22 -5.31 3.91 -4.93
C THR A 22 -4.86 2.82 -5.90
N GLN A 23 -3.56 2.71 -6.11
CA GLN A 23 -3.03 1.67 -7.00
C GLN A 23 -3.23 0.28 -6.40
N LEU A 24 -3.08 0.14 -5.08
CA LEU A 24 -3.32 -1.13 -4.39
C LEU A 24 -4.77 -1.57 -4.55
N GLN A 25 -5.71 -0.62 -4.57
CA GLN A 25 -7.12 -0.93 -4.80
C GLN A 25 -7.32 -1.58 -6.17
N ARG A 26 -6.58 -1.13 -7.19
CA ARG A 26 -6.61 -1.75 -8.52
C ARG A 26 -6.03 -3.16 -8.49
N VAL A 27 -4.92 -3.35 -7.77
CA VAL A 27 -4.33 -4.68 -7.58
C VAL A 27 -5.33 -5.61 -6.92
N HIS A 28 -6.00 -5.12 -5.86
CA HIS A 28 -7.02 -5.88 -5.15
C HIS A 28 -8.13 -6.31 -6.10
N GLY A 29 -8.60 -5.40 -6.95
CA GLY A 29 -9.65 -5.71 -7.93
C GLY A 29 -9.24 -6.85 -8.86
N VAL A 30 -8.00 -6.82 -9.36
CA VAL A 30 -7.49 -7.88 -10.24
C VAL A 30 -7.38 -9.20 -9.49
N VAL A 31 -6.90 -9.18 -8.25
CA VAL A 31 -6.80 -10.38 -7.42
C VAL A 31 -8.17 -11.00 -7.19
N GLU A 32 -9.19 -10.19 -6.94
CA GLU A 32 -10.54 -10.70 -6.74
C GLU A 32 -11.14 -11.26 -8.03
N GLN A 33 -10.84 -10.66 -9.19
CA GLN A 33 -11.22 -11.25 -10.48
C GLN A 33 -10.55 -12.60 -10.70
N CYS A 34 -9.28 -12.71 -10.30
CA CYS A 34 -8.55 -13.97 -10.35
C CYS A 34 -9.23 -15.02 -9.47
N ALA A 35 -9.65 -14.63 -8.27
CA ALA A 35 -10.33 -15.54 -7.34
C ALA A 35 -11.63 -16.07 -7.93
N VAL A 36 -12.41 -15.21 -8.55
CA VAL A 36 -13.66 -15.62 -9.22
C VAL A 36 -13.37 -16.58 -10.36
N ALA A 37 -12.36 -16.29 -11.17
CA ALA A 37 -11.99 -17.14 -12.30
C ALA A 37 -11.54 -18.53 -11.84
N VAL A 38 -10.75 -18.59 -10.76
CA VAL A 38 -10.27 -19.84 -10.20
C VAL A 38 -11.44 -20.69 -9.69
N LYS A 39 -12.45 -20.05 -9.09
CA LYS A 39 -13.66 -20.76 -8.69
C LYS A 39 -14.35 -21.37 -9.89
N GLY A 40 -14.27 -20.70 -11.05
CA GLY A 40 -14.85 -21.17 -12.31
C GLY A 40 -13.92 -22.11 -13.07
N GLN A 41 -12.90 -22.67 -12.41
CA GLN A 41 -11.98 -23.63 -13.01
C GLN A 41 -11.01 -23.01 -14.02
N GLN A 42 -10.81 -21.71 -14.01
CA GLN A 42 -9.83 -21.05 -14.87
C GLN A 42 -8.50 -20.92 -14.14
N PRO A 43 -7.36 -20.98 -14.86
CA PRO A 43 -6.06 -20.92 -14.21
C PRO A 43 -5.73 -19.50 -13.68
N ALA A 44 -5.16 -19.45 -12.50
CA ALA A 44 -4.74 -18.19 -11.90
C ALA A 44 -3.67 -17.49 -12.74
N SER A 45 -2.85 -18.25 -13.46
CA SER A 45 -1.77 -17.71 -14.27
C SER A 45 -2.24 -16.75 -15.35
N THR A 46 -3.51 -16.85 -15.77
CA THR A 46 -4.10 -15.93 -16.74
C THR A 46 -4.05 -14.48 -16.25
N PHE A 47 -4.08 -14.27 -14.95
CA PHE A 47 -4.13 -12.95 -14.36
C PHE A 47 -2.76 -12.37 -14.00
N VAL A 48 -1.69 -13.15 -14.13
CA VAL A 48 -0.33 -12.70 -13.77
C VAL A 48 0.07 -11.42 -14.52
N PRO A 49 -0.13 -11.31 -15.85
CA PRO A 49 0.24 -10.06 -16.54
C PRO A 49 -0.53 -8.84 -16.03
N GLN A 50 -1.81 -9.01 -15.68
CA GLN A 50 -2.61 -7.90 -15.17
C GLN A 50 -2.16 -7.50 -13.77
N ILE A 51 -1.86 -8.49 -12.91
CA ILE A 51 -1.36 -8.23 -11.57
C ILE A 51 -0.03 -7.49 -11.65
N ARG A 52 0.87 -7.94 -12.54
CA ARG A 52 2.15 -7.27 -12.75
C ARG A 52 1.96 -5.83 -13.19
N ARG A 53 1.08 -5.60 -14.16
CA ARG A 53 0.84 -4.28 -14.71
C ARG A 53 0.26 -3.33 -13.67
N ALA A 54 -0.60 -3.83 -12.80
CA ALA A 54 -1.19 -3.01 -11.74
C ALA A 54 -0.22 -2.77 -10.59
N THR A 55 0.66 -3.72 -10.30
CA THR A 55 1.55 -3.67 -9.13
C THR A 55 2.85 -2.91 -9.40
N GLN A 56 3.40 -3.06 -10.59
CA GLN A 56 4.71 -2.51 -10.93
C GLN A 56 4.85 -1.00 -10.66
N PRO A 57 3.85 -0.17 -10.98
CA PRO A 57 3.97 1.26 -10.70
C PRO A 57 4.16 1.59 -9.23
N MET A 58 3.67 0.75 -8.33
CA MET A 58 3.81 0.98 -6.90
C MET A 58 5.27 0.91 -6.45
N VAL A 59 6.07 0.04 -7.08
CA VAL A 59 7.48 -0.10 -6.74
C VAL A 59 8.21 1.22 -6.98
N GLY A 60 8.05 1.79 -8.18
CA GLY A 60 8.67 3.06 -8.51
C GLY A 60 8.16 4.22 -7.68
N LEU A 61 6.84 4.24 -7.43
CA LEU A 61 6.21 5.28 -6.66
C LEU A 61 6.73 5.35 -5.22
N LEU A 62 6.98 4.19 -4.61
CA LEU A 62 7.38 4.10 -3.20
C LEU A 62 8.89 4.10 -2.99
N LYS A 63 9.66 3.84 -4.03
CA LYS A 63 11.08 3.57 -3.91
C LYS A 63 11.88 4.68 -3.23
N GLY A 64 11.56 5.92 -3.51
CA GLY A 64 12.35 7.04 -3.01
C GLY A 64 12.16 7.36 -1.55
N GLN A 65 10.90 7.23 -1.05
CA GLN A 65 10.56 7.65 0.31
C GLN A 65 10.16 6.50 1.22
N PHE A 66 9.75 5.38 0.64
CA PHE A 66 9.24 4.24 1.39
C PHE A 66 9.87 2.96 0.86
N GLY A 67 11.19 2.90 0.91
CA GLY A 67 11.97 1.81 0.33
C GLY A 67 11.58 0.44 0.87
N MET A 68 11.30 0.33 2.18
CA MET A 68 10.91 -0.95 2.76
C MET A 68 9.58 -1.44 2.21
N ILE A 69 8.62 -0.52 2.04
CA ILE A 69 7.33 -0.89 1.47
C ILE A 69 7.50 -1.21 -0.02
N SER A 70 8.32 -0.45 -0.73
CA SER A 70 8.65 -0.73 -2.12
C SER A 70 9.21 -2.15 -2.26
N ASP A 71 10.10 -2.56 -1.35
CA ASP A 71 10.66 -3.91 -1.35
C ASP A 71 9.58 -4.96 -1.09
N GLN A 72 8.61 -4.67 -0.22
CA GLN A 72 7.49 -5.57 0.03
C GLN A 72 6.60 -5.71 -1.20
N VAL A 73 6.38 -4.60 -1.92
CA VAL A 73 5.62 -4.64 -3.19
C VAL A 73 6.36 -5.49 -4.21
N ALA A 74 7.68 -5.34 -4.30
CA ALA A 74 8.49 -6.15 -5.21
C ALA A 74 8.43 -7.63 -4.85
N SER A 75 8.44 -7.96 -3.56
CA SER A 75 8.28 -9.34 -3.08
C SER A 75 6.92 -9.90 -3.42
N PHE A 76 5.87 -9.11 -3.26
CA PHE A 76 4.51 -9.50 -3.66
C PHE A 76 4.47 -9.80 -5.15
N LEU A 77 5.05 -8.93 -5.97
CA LEU A 77 5.08 -9.09 -7.41
C LEU A 77 5.84 -10.36 -7.80
N LEU A 78 6.96 -10.63 -7.14
CA LEU A 78 7.74 -11.82 -7.38
C LEU A 78 6.93 -13.09 -7.02
N ALA A 79 6.23 -13.07 -5.89
CA ALA A 79 5.37 -14.19 -5.49
C ALA A 79 4.25 -14.41 -6.51
N ALA A 80 3.67 -13.31 -7.01
CA ALA A 80 2.60 -13.39 -8.01
C ALA A 80 3.07 -13.99 -9.32
N THR A 81 4.33 -13.74 -9.73
CA THR A 81 4.85 -14.17 -11.01
C THR A 81 5.55 -15.52 -10.95
N ARG A 82 6.05 -15.91 -9.77
CA ARG A 82 6.85 -17.11 -9.64
C ARG A 82 6.08 -18.39 -9.89
N GLY A 83 4.82 -18.42 -9.56
CA GLY A 83 4.02 -19.63 -9.69
C GLY A 83 4.32 -20.65 -8.60
N GLY A 84 3.77 -21.81 -8.73
CA GLY A 84 3.90 -22.87 -7.74
C GLY A 84 2.67 -23.00 -6.87
N GLY A 85 2.43 -24.20 -6.39
CA GLY A 85 1.23 -24.50 -5.67
C GLY A 85 0.02 -24.57 -6.60
N ASN A 86 -1.13 -24.87 -6.05
CA ASN A 86 -2.35 -24.87 -6.83
C ASN A 86 -2.95 -23.48 -6.90
N ASP A 87 -3.94 -23.30 -7.76
CA ASP A 87 -4.52 -21.99 -8.01
C ASP A 87 -5.21 -21.40 -6.78
N HIS A 88 -5.85 -22.23 -5.97
CA HIS A 88 -6.49 -21.75 -4.74
C HIS A 88 -5.45 -21.23 -3.75
N THR A 89 -4.32 -21.90 -3.62
CA THR A 89 -3.21 -21.46 -2.77
C THR A 89 -2.65 -20.14 -3.28
N ARG A 90 -2.49 -19.99 -4.60
CA ARG A 90 -2.00 -18.76 -5.21
C ARG A 90 -2.93 -17.59 -4.92
N VAL A 91 -4.24 -17.79 -5.06
CA VAL A 91 -5.22 -16.75 -4.74
C VAL A 91 -5.11 -16.34 -3.27
N ARG A 92 -4.98 -17.31 -2.37
CA ARG A 92 -4.84 -17.02 -0.95
C ARG A 92 -3.59 -16.17 -0.67
N ILE A 93 -2.47 -16.55 -1.27
CA ILE A 93 -1.21 -15.81 -1.10
C ILE A 93 -1.35 -14.39 -1.63
N LEU A 94 -1.99 -14.20 -2.78
CA LEU A 94 -2.22 -12.89 -3.34
C LEU A 94 -3.11 -12.03 -2.46
N ARG A 95 -4.18 -12.61 -1.92
CA ARG A 95 -5.07 -11.89 -1.01
C ARG A 95 -4.35 -11.47 0.27
N GLU A 96 -3.58 -12.38 0.83
CA GLU A 96 -2.79 -12.08 2.03
C GLU A 96 -1.78 -10.97 1.77
N GLY A 97 -1.14 -11.01 0.60
CA GLY A 97 -0.18 -10.00 0.20
C GLY A 97 -0.81 -8.62 0.09
N VAL A 98 -2.01 -8.53 -0.51
CA VAL A 98 -2.74 -7.26 -0.61
C VAL A 98 -3.07 -6.71 0.79
N VAL A 99 -3.53 -7.57 1.69
CA VAL A 99 -3.84 -7.16 3.08
C VAL A 99 -2.58 -6.63 3.77
N GLN A 100 -1.47 -7.33 3.64
CA GLN A 100 -0.20 -6.92 4.25
C GLN A 100 0.26 -5.55 3.71
N LEU A 101 0.18 -5.36 2.41
CA LEU A 101 0.57 -4.09 1.80
C LEU A 101 -0.33 -2.95 2.27
N ARG A 102 -1.64 -3.20 2.37
CA ARG A 102 -2.58 -2.19 2.86
C ARG A 102 -2.24 -1.78 4.28
N VAL A 103 -1.98 -2.75 5.15
CA VAL A 103 -1.61 -2.47 6.54
C VAL A 103 -0.35 -1.61 6.60
N GLN A 104 0.65 -1.95 5.81
CA GLN A 104 1.91 -1.19 5.80
C GLN A 104 1.71 0.23 5.30
N LEU A 105 0.91 0.42 4.25
CA LEU A 105 0.63 1.75 3.72
C LEU A 105 -0.17 2.58 4.71
N GLU A 106 -1.15 1.99 5.37
CA GLU A 106 -1.98 2.70 6.35
C GLU A 106 -1.16 3.08 7.58
N LEU A 107 -0.24 2.21 8.01
CA LEU A 107 0.68 2.55 9.11
C LEU A 107 1.60 3.69 8.71
N ALA A 108 2.06 3.70 7.46
CA ALA A 108 2.90 4.79 6.96
C ALA A 108 2.14 6.11 6.90
N VAL A 109 0.86 6.07 6.54
CA VAL A 109 0.00 7.27 6.57
C VAL A 109 -0.09 7.80 8.00
N ALA A 110 -0.39 6.93 8.96
CA ALA A 110 -0.50 7.32 10.36
C ALA A 110 0.82 7.91 10.86
N LYS A 111 1.93 7.29 10.52
CA LYS A 111 3.24 7.77 10.94
C LYS A 111 3.60 9.10 10.28
N THR A 112 3.20 9.32 9.04
CA THR A 112 3.42 10.58 8.36
C THR A 112 2.67 11.71 9.08
N HIS A 113 1.42 11.48 9.46
CA HIS A 113 0.68 12.46 10.25
C HIS A 113 1.36 12.73 11.57
N GLU A 114 1.82 11.70 12.25
CA GLU A 114 2.47 11.85 13.54
C GLU A 114 3.77 12.67 13.47
N LEU A 115 4.60 12.40 12.44
CA LEU A 115 5.92 13.00 12.34
C LEU A 115 5.93 14.38 11.69
N HIS A 116 4.93 14.69 10.89
CA HIS A 116 4.92 15.90 10.05
C HIS A 116 3.78 16.86 10.33
N THR A 117 2.97 16.59 11.34
CA THR A 117 1.87 17.49 11.70
C THR A 117 2.46 18.78 12.27
N ILE A 118 1.96 19.90 11.77
CA ILE A 118 2.29 21.22 12.32
C ILE A 118 1.37 21.44 13.51
N ASP A 119 1.97 21.65 14.69
CA ASP A 119 1.21 21.81 15.92
C ASP A 119 1.00 23.28 16.20
N ASP A 120 -0.14 23.79 15.77
CA ASP A 120 -0.49 25.18 16.00
C ASP A 120 -0.81 25.48 17.46
N ALA A 121 -1.17 24.48 18.20
CA ALA A 121 -1.51 24.68 19.58
C ALA A 121 -0.32 24.72 20.47
N HIS A 122 0.77 24.47 19.99
CA HIS A 122 1.87 24.39 20.70
C HIS A 122 2.41 25.55 21.08
N GLU A 123 1.91 26.05 21.10
CA GLU A 123 2.27 26.94 21.33
C GLU A 123 2.05 26.90 22.51
N GLY A 124 1.95 26.54 22.97
CA GLY A 124 1.84 26.41 23.94
C GLY A 124 1.96 25.62 24.56
N PRO A 125 1.81 25.48 24.83
CA PRO A 125 1.98 24.89 25.41
C PRO A 125 2.23 24.27 25.60
N ALA A 126 2.06 24.14 25.46
CA ALA A 126 2.22 23.38 25.57
C ALA A 126 2.20 22.71 25.51
N ALA A 127 2.06 22.84 25.37
CA ALA A 127 2.16 22.16 25.29
C ALA A 127 2.44 21.33 25.10
N ARG A 128 2.57 21.27 25.01
CA ARG A 128 2.86 20.52 24.98
C ARG A 128 3.26 19.84 25.14
N GLY A 129 3.05 20.25 25.10
CA GLY A 129 3.23 19.80 25.37
C GLY A 129 2.95 19.36 25.19
N THR A 130 2.79 19.56 25.23
CA THR A 130 2.60 19.27 25.15
C THR A 130 2.24 18.91 24.86
N SER A 131 1.99 19.13 24.70
CA SER A 131 1.85 18.99 24.58
C SER A 131 1.74 18.69 24.49
N SER A 132 1.55 18.95 24.37
CA SER A 132 1.65 18.88 24.56
C SER A 132 1.88 18.68 24.74
#